data_a2547ff7e177d535f56697df6c13fb1a
#
_entry.id   a2547ff7e177d535f56697df6c13fb1a
#
_cell.length_a   1.000
_cell.length_b   1.000
_cell.length_c   1.000
_cell.angle_alpha   90.00
_cell.angle_beta   90.00
_cell.angle_gamma   90.00
#
_symmetry.space_group_name_H-M   'P 1'
#
loop_
_entity.id
_entity.type
_entity.pdbx_description
1 polymer ?
#
loop_
_entity_poly.entity_id
_entity_poly.type
_entity_poly.pdbx_seq_one_letter_code
_entity_poly.pdbx_strand_id
1 'polypeptide(L)'
;MGLKHFLEKIEPHFLPGGKHEKWYALYEAAATIFYTSGAVTRKAAHVRDALDSKRMMILVWLALFPAMFYGMYNVGVQAFGALTPDLLQQSIANDWHYALADALGINMSSEAGVLGKMLFGAIFFLPIYATVFVVGGFWEVLFATVRKHEINEGFFVTSILFALIVPPTLPLWQAALGITFGVVVAKEVFGGTGKNFMNPALAGRAFLFFAYPANLSGDAVWTAVDGYSGATALAQWAAHGADGLKNAVTGQTITWMDAFIGKLPGSIGEVSTLALLIGGAFIVFARIASWRIIAGVMIGMIAMSSLFNFIGSDTNAMFAMPWYWHLVVGGFAIGMLFMATDPVSASFTNVGKWWYGALIGVMCVLIRVVNPAYPEGMMLAILFANLFAPIFDYFVAQANIKRRKARSNG
;
A
#
# COMPACT_ATOMS: atom_id res chain seq x y z
N MET A 1 -2.41 22.57 -31.12
CA MET A 1 -2.69 21.12 -31.33
C MET A 1 -2.95 20.47 -29.98
N GLY A 2 -4.12 19.84 -29.79
CA GLY A 2 -4.40 19.16 -28.53
C GLY A 2 -3.59 17.84 -28.42
N LEU A 3 -3.32 17.41 -27.19
CA LEU A 3 -2.58 16.16 -26.89
C LEU A 3 -3.14 14.95 -27.66
N LYS A 4 -4.47 14.86 -27.79
CA LYS A 4 -5.14 13.79 -28.54
C LYS A 4 -4.68 13.75 -30.02
N HIS A 5 -4.66 14.87 -30.69
CA HIS A 5 -4.24 14.95 -32.10
C HIS A 5 -2.75 14.62 -32.25
N PHE A 6 -1.91 14.98 -31.28
CA PHE A 6 -0.51 14.58 -31.27
C PHE A 6 -0.36 13.06 -31.17
N LEU A 7 -1.08 12.42 -30.23
CA LEU A 7 -1.05 10.97 -30.06
C LEU A 7 -1.54 10.24 -31.33
N GLU A 8 -2.66 10.67 -31.90
CA GLU A 8 -3.19 10.11 -33.16
C GLU A 8 -2.21 10.26 -34.34
N LYS A 9 -1.42 11.33 -34.37
CA LYS A 9 -0.42 11.55 -35.42
C LYS A 9 0.78 10.61 -35.33
N ILE A 10 1.20 10.25 -34.12
CA ILE A 10 2.35 9.34 -33.92
C ILE A 10 1.97 7.87 -33.92
N GLU A 11 0.68 7.53 -33.70
CA GLU A 11 0.16 6.17 -33.65
C GLU A 11 0.62 5.27 -34.80
N PRO A 12 0.57 5.70 -36.10
CA PRO A 12 0.97 4.85 -37.22
C PRO A 12 2.43 4.36 -37.15
N HIS A 13 3.32 5.06 -36.43
CA HIS A 13 4.71 4.65 -36.30
C HIS A 13 4.88 3.46 -35.33
N PHE A 14 3.90 3.21 -34.45
CA PHE A 14 3.92 2.14 -33.45
C PHE A 14 3.04 0.95 -33.83
N LEU A 15 2.14 1.11 -34.80
CA LEU A 15 1.32 0.00 -35.32
C LEU A 15 2.16 -1.06 -36.04
N PRO A 16 1.62 -2.30 -36.23
CA PRO A 16 2.32 -3.35 -36.98
C PRO A 16 2.79 -2.85 -38.34
N GLY A 17 4.07 -3.03 -38.64
CA GLY A 17 4.76 -2.50 -39.81
C GLY A 17 5.34 -1.08 -39.66
N GLY A 18 5.13 -0.40 -38.57
CA GLY A 18 5.73 0.90 -38.24
C GLY A 18 7.19 0.77 -37.75
N LYS A 19 7.95 1.90 -37.83
CA LYS A 19 9.35 1.93 -37.39
C LYS A 19 9.58 1.55 -35.94
N HIS A 20 8.59 1.74 -35.08
CA HIS A 20 8.64 1.58 -33.64
C HIS A 20 7.66 0.53 -33.12
N GLU A 21 7.29 -0.45 -33.93
CA GLU A 21 6.34 -1.53 -33.57
C GLU A 21 6.69 -2.22 -32.24
N LYS A 22 7.98 -2.41 -31.95
CA LYS A 22 8.45 -3.01 -30.69
C LYS A 22 8.05 -2.22 -29.44
N TRP A 23 7.79 -0.94 -29.58
CA TRP A 23 7.41 -0.03 -28.50
C TRP A 23 5.90 0.25 -28.45
N TYR A 24 5.10 -0.53 -29.19
CA TYR A 24 3.63 -0.35 -29.21
C TYR A 24 3.05 -0.40 -27.80
N ALA A 25 3.45 -1.34 -26.96
CA ALA A 25 2.98 -1.47 -25.61
C ALA A 25 3.20 -0.20 -24.75
N LEU A 26 4.36 0.45 -24.92
CA LEU A 26 4.66 1.70 -24.22
C LEU A 26 3.84 2.88 -24.76
N TYR A 27 3.69 2.96 -26.10
CA TYR A 27 2.83 3.97 -26.73
C TYR A 27 1.38 3.82 -26.28
N GLU A 28 0.85 2.61 -26.31
CA GLU A 28 -0.54 2.31 -25.92
C GLU A 28 -0.78 2.68 -24.45
N ALA A 29 0.13 2.29 -23.55
CA ALA A 29 0.05 2.64 -22.14
C ALA A 29 0.02 4.17 -21.94
N ALA A 30 0.91 4.92 -22.60
CA ALA A 30 0.95 6.37 -22.50
C ALA A 30 -0.30 7.05 -23.09
N ALA A 31 -0.78 6.58 -24.24
CA ALA A 31 -1.95 7.14 -24.91
C ALA A 31 -3.24 6.90 -24.12
N THR A 32 -3.36 5.73 -23.48
CA THR A 32 -4.59 5.32 -22.77
C THR A 32 -4.65 5.80 -21.31
N ILE A 33 -3.60 6.39 -20.77
CA ILE A 33 -3.66 7.12 -19.48
C ILE A 33 -4.73 8.22 -19.53
N PHE A 34 -4.78 8.98 -20.63
CA PHE A 34 -5.67 10.13 -20.77
C PHE A 34 -6.89 9.88 -21.64
N TYR A 35 -6.83 8.88 -22.52
CA TYR A 35 -7.88 8.61 -23.51
C TYR A 35 -8.26 7.14 -23.52
N THR A 36 -9.56 6.87 -23.53
CA THR A 36 -10.07 5.51 -23.75
C THR A 36 -9.77 5.07 -25.18
N SER A 37 -9.30 3.83 -25.36
CA SER A 37 -9.12 3.24 -26.68
C SER A 37 -10.39 3.36 -27.54
N GLY A 38 -10.23 3.86 -28.77
CA GLY A 38 -11.30 3.93 -29.76
C GLY A 38 -11.62 2.60 -30.44
N ALA A 39 -10.90 1.52 -30.11
CA ALA A 39 -11.08 0.21 -30.68
C ALA A 39 -12.49 -0.33 -30.35
N VAL A 40 -13.23 -0.73 -31.38
CA VAL A 40 -14.56 -1.33 -31.26
C VAL A 40 -14.55 -2.75 -31.80
N THR A 41 -15.33 -3.63 -31.20
CA THR A 41 -15.54 -4.98 -31.74
C THR A 41 -16.31 -4.91 -33.06
N ARG A 42 -15.77 -5.52 -34.10
CA ARG A 42 -16.37 -5.56 -35.44
C ARG A 42 -17.20 -6.83 -35.67
N LYS A 43 -17.33 -7.72 -34.68
CA LYS A 43 -18.11 -8.96 -34.75
C LYS A 43 -19.44 -8.84 -34.02
N ALA A 44 -20.32 -9.80 -34.20
CA ALA A 44 -21.75 -9.75 -33.78
C ALA A 44 -21.99 -9.59 -32.26
N ALA A 45 -21.05 -9.96 -31.38
CA ALA A 45 -21.20 -9.80 -29.95
C ALA A 45 -20.54 -8.49 -29.49
N HIS A 46 -21.35 -7.53 -29.06
CA HIS A 46 -20.89 -6.26 -28.50
C HIS A 46 -21.21 -6.22 -27.01
N VAL A 47 -20.34 -6.82 -26.20
CA VAL A 47 -20.40 -6.66 -24.74
C VAL A 47 -19.28 -5.72 -24.35
N ARG A 48 -19.65 -4.58 -23.77
CA ARG A 48 -18.69 -3.63 -23.20
C ARG A 48 -18.94 -3.53 -21.71
N ASP A 49 -17.90 -3.74 -20.92
CA ASP A 49 -18.00 -3.52 -19.48
C ASP A 49 -18.12 -2.02 -19.17
N ALA A 50 -18.95 -1.69 -18.18
CA ALA A 50 -19.15 -0.31 -17.74
C ALA A 50 -17.92 0.24 -16.99
N LEU A 51 -17.09 -0.62 -16.43
CA LEU A 51 -15.86 -0.28 -15.70
C LEU A 51 -14.66 -0.90 -16.42
N ASP A 52 -13.88 -0.05 -17.07
CA ASP A 52 -12.58 -0.42 -17.64
C ASP A 52 -11.56 -0.63 -16.51
N SER A 53 -10.73 -1.68 -16.60
CA SER A 53 -9.67 -1.97 -15.62
C SER A 53 -8.70 -0.80 -15.45
N LYS A 54 -8.39 -0.07 -16.52
CA LYS A 54 -7.57 1.14 -16.50
C LYS A 54 -8.16 2.23 -15.59
N ARG A 55 -9.46 2.50 -15.73
CA ARG A 55 -10.16 3.46 -14.88
C ARG A 55 -10.20 3.01 -13.42
N MET A 56 -10.42 1.73 -13.16
CA MET A 56 -10.39 1.20 -11.80
C MET A 56 -9.05 1.47 -11.13
N MET A 57 -7.94 1.16 -11.81
CA MET A 57 -6.60 1.34 -11.24
C MET A 57 -6.25 2.82 -11.02
N ILE A 58 -6.60 3.71 -11.95
CA ILE A 58 -6.41 5.16 -11.77
C ILE A 58 -7.24 5.70 -10.59
N LEU A 59 -8.48 5.24 -10.42
CA LEU A 59 -9.31 5.68 -9.29
C LEU A 59 -8.76 5.20 -7.95
N VAL A 60 -8.20 3.99 -7.87
CA VAL A 60 -7.51 3.52 -6.66
C VAL A 60 -6.26 4.36 -6.38
N TRP A 61 -5.48 4.67 -7.42
CA TRP A 61 -4.30 5.54 -7.31
C TRP A 61 -4.66 6.94 -6.79
N LEU A 62 -5.71 7.55 -7.31
CA LEU A 62 -6.21 8.86 -6.84
C LEU A 62 -6.76 8.79 -5.41
N ALA A 63 -7.39 7.68 -5.04
CA ALA A 63 -7.95 7.48 -3.71
C ALA A 63 -6.89 7.43 -2.61
N LEU A 64 -5.63 7.16 -2.95
CA LEU A 64 -4.49 7.18 -2.02
C LEU A 64 -3.92 8.58 -1.78
N PHE A 65 -4.28 9.58 -2.59
CA PHE A 65 -3.73 10.94 -2.49
C PHE A 65 -3.97 11.62 -1.14
N PRO A 66 -5.15 11.53 -0.51
CA PRO A 66 -5.34 12.10 0.82
C PRO A 66 -4.33 11.56 1.85
N ALA A 67 -4.09 10.23 1.84
CA ALA A 67 -3.12 9.60 2.73
C ALA A 67 -1.68 9.99 2.36
N MET A 68 -1.35 10.05 1.07
CA MET A 68 -0.05 10.46 0.56
C MET A 68 0.30 11.89 0.98
N PHE A 69 -0.58 12.86 0.74
CA PHE A 69 -0.32 14.26 1.09
C PHE A 69 -0.24 14.47 2.60
N TYR A 70 -1.13 13.82 3.35
CA TYR A 70 -1.06 13.87 4.80
C TYR A 70 0.23 13.22 5.33
N GLY A 71 0.64 12.09 4.76
CA GLY A 71 1.87 11.41 5.13
C GLY A 71 3.12 12.25 4.87
N MET A 72 3.21 12.91 3.71
CA MET A 72 4.29 13.87 3.43
C MET A 72 4.32 15.00 4.47
N TYR A 73 3.16 15.57 4.82
CA TYR A 73 3.07 16.56 5.87
C TYR A 73 3.55 16.02 7.21
N ASN A 74 3.14 14.80 7.58
CA ASN A 74 3.52 14.17 8.85
C ASN A 74 5.02 13.89 8.94
N VAL A 75 5.68 13.48 7.85
CA VAL A 75 7.16 13.32 7.82
C VAL A 75 7.84 14.62 8.25
N GLY A 76 7.41 15.77 7.71
CA GLY A 76 7.92 17.07 8.13
C GLY A 76 7.59 17.43 9.57
N VAL A 77 6.38 17.10 10.06
CA VAL A 77 6.00 17.34 11.47
C VAL A 77 6.89 16.57 12.43
N GLN A 78 7.09 15.28 12.17
CA GLN A 78 7.92 14.42 13.03
C GLN A 78 9.40 14.82 12.96
N ALA A 79 9.92 15.05 11.76
CA ALA A 79 11.32 15.46 11.59
C ALA A 79 11.61 16.81 12.28
N PHE A 80 10.81 17.84 12.00
CA PHE A 80 11.03 19.17 12.58
C PHE A 80 10.81 19.24 14.09
N GLY A 81 9.98 18.34 14.62
CA GLY A 81 9.82 18.22 16.07
C GLY A 81 11.00 17.54 16.78
N ALA A 82 11.69 16.63 16.06
CA ALA A 82 12.85 15.90 16.57
C ALA A 82 14.19 16.65 16.38
N LEU A 83 14.23 17.64 15.49
CA LEU A 83 15.45 18.39 15.18
C LEU A 83 15.87 19.33 16.32
N THR A 84 17.10 19.16 16.78
CA THR A 84 17.84 20.18 17.54
C THR A 84 18.74 20.98 16.58
N PRO A 85 19.23 22.20 16.95
CA PRO A 85 20.14 22.97 16.11
C PRO A 85 21.39 22.18 15.67
N ASP A 86 21.95 21.38 16.55
CA ASP A 86 23.12 20.54 16.26
C ASP A 86 22.80 19.42 15.28
N LEU A 87 21.68 18.70 15.49
CA LEU A 87 21.21 17.65 14.59
C LEU A 87 20.86 18.21 13.21
N LEU A 88 20.30 19.42 13.14
CA LEU A 88 20.00 20.07 11.86
C LEU A 88 21.26 20.32 11.04
N GLN A 89 22.31 20.90 11.64
CA GLN A 89 23.58 21.13 10.95
C GLN A 89 24.25 19.83 10.52
N GLN A 90 24.23 18.83 11.37
CA GLN A 90 24.75 17.49 11.05
C GLN A 90 23.96 16.86 9.89
N SER A 91 22.64 16.94 9.91
CA SER A 91 21.78 16.38 8.86
C SER A 91 22.00 17.09 7.52
N ILE A 92 22.12 18.42 7.50
CA ILE A 92 22.41 19.18 6.27
C ILE A 92 23.77 18.77 5.68
N ALA A 93 24.76 18.47 6.53
CA ALA A 93 26.09 18.06 6.08
C ALA A 93 26.15 16.62 5.55
N ASN A 94 25.34 15.71 6.09
CA ASN A 94 25.46 14.27 5.82
C ASN A 94 24.34 13.67 4.98
N ASP A 95 23.16 14.30 4.94
CA ASP A 95 21.98 13.80 4.21
C ASP A 95 21.58 14.75 3.07
N TRP A 96 21.62 14.24 1.85
CA TRP A 96 21.28 15.00 0.65
C TRP A 96 19.84 15.52 0.65
N HIS A 97 18.89 14.86 1.35
CA HIS A 97 17.51 15.34 1.48
C HIS A 97 17.47 16.68 2.24
N TYR A 98 18.24 16.77 3.32
CA TYR A 98 18.37 17.99 4.10
C TYR A 98 19.12 19.09 3.34
N ALA A 99 20.21 18.72 2.65
CA ALA A 99 20.93 19.66 1.80
C ALA A 99 20.04 20.24 0.68
N LEU A 100 19.17 19.41 0.09
CA LEU A 100 18.20 19.86 -0.90
C LEU A 100 17.12 20.74 -0.27
N ALA A 101 16.62 20.41 0.92
CA ALA A 101 15.62 21.23 1.62
C ALA A 101 16.19 22.61 1.97
N ASP A 102 17.44 22.68 2.41
CA ASP A 102 18.15 23.95 2.69
C ASP A 102 18.34 24.77 1.42
N ALA A 103 18.81 24.15 0.32
CA ALA A 103 18.97 24.80 -0.98
C ALA A 103 17.66 25.36 -1.56
N LEU A 104 16.52 24.72 -1.25
CA LEU A 104 15.19 25.19 -1.61
C LEU A 104 14.63 26.27 -0.67
N GLY A 105 15.37 26.63 0.39
CA GLY A 105 14.96 27.60 1.39
C GLY A 105 13.79 27.16 2.27
N ILE A 106 13.61 25.85 2.49
CA ILE A 106 12.58 25.31 3.36
C ILE A 106 12.97 25.58 4.81
N ASN A 107 12.11 26.31 5.54
CA ASN A 107 12.31 26.51 6.97
C ASN A 107 12.09 25.18 7.70
N MET A 108 13.19 24.56 8.20
CA MET A 108 13.22 23.27 8.90
C MET A 108 13.08 23.47 10.43
N SER A 109 12.02 24.16 10.84
CA SER A 109 11.71 24.39 12.26
C SER A 109 10.31 23.86 12.61
N SER A 110 10.06 23.64 13.90
CA SER A 110 8.74 23.23 14.41
C SER A 110 7.62 24.23 14.05
N GLU A 111 7.97 25.53 13.90
CA GLU A 111 7.06 26.62 13.54
C GLU A 111 6.81 26.73 12.03
N ALA A 112 7.47 25.93 11.20
CA ALA A 112 7.29 25.95 9.76
C ALA A 112 5.82 25.72 9.37
N GLY A 113 5.37 26.41 8.33
CA GLY A 113 4.01 26.30 7.80
C GLY A 113 3.73 24.90 7.20
N VAL A 114 2.45 24.59 7.00
CA VAL A 114 1.99 23.31 6.44
C VAL A 114 2.69 22.97 5.11
N LEU A 115 2.82 23.93 4.22
CA LEU A 115 3.47 23.73 2.93
C LEU A 115 4.94 23.38 3.07
N GLY A 116 5.69 24.03 3.95
CA GLY A 116 7.10 23.71 4.20
C GLY A 116 7.29 22.28 4.70
N LYS A 117 6.47 21.87 5.67
CA LYS A 117 6.47 20.48 6.20
C LYS A 117 6.12 19.46 5.12
N MET A 118 5.13 19.77 4.28
CA MET A 118 4.71 18.88 3.19
C MET A 118 5.79 18.79 2.09
N LEU A 119 6.42 19.89 1.72
CA LEU A 119 7.52 19.89 0.74
C LEU A 119 8.73 19.11 1.26
N PHE A 120 9.07 19.25 2.54
CA PHE A 120 10.12 18.45 3.16
C PHE A 120 9.81 16.95 3.06
N GLY A 121 8.61 16.51 3.43
CA GLY A 121 8.21 15.10 3.27
C GLY A 121 8.17 14.64 1.82
N ALA A 122 7.86 15.53 0.87
CA ALA A 122 7.92 15.22 -0.55
C ALA A 122 9.36 14.93 -1.02
N ILE A 123 10.37 15.60 -0.46
CA ILE A 123 11.79 15.33 -0.76
C ILE A 123 12.18 13.89 -0.37
N PHE A 124 11.58 13.30 0.66
CA PHE A 124 11.78 11.90 1.03
C PHE A 124 10.94 10.94 0.18
N PHE A 125 9.68 11.27 -0.07
CA PHE A 125 8.75 10.38 -0.77
C PHE A 125 8.99 10.29 -2.27
N LEU A 126 9.16 11.43 -2.94
CA LEU A 126 9.22 11.47 -4.41
C LEU A 126 10.40 10.68 -4.99
N PRO A 127 11.63 10.70 -4.43
CA PRO A 127 12.71 9.87 -4.92
C PRO A 127 12.45 8.36 -4.78
N ILE A 128 11.86 7.93 -3.66
CA ILE A 128 11.46 6.53 -3.46
C ILE A 128 10.41 6.17 -4.51
N TYR A 129 9.35 6.97 -4.67
CA TYR A 129 8.30 6.71 -5.63
C TYR A 129 8.81 6.71 -7.07
N ALA A 130 9.66 7.67 -7.44
CA ALA A 130 10.29 7.72 -8.76
C ALA A 130 11.15 6.49 -9.04
N THR A 131 11.97 6.06 -8.08
CA THR A 131 12.79 4.85 -8.20
C THR A 131 11.91 3.61 -8.39
N VAL A 132 10.89 3.46 -7.57
CA VAL A 132 9.93 2.35 -7.66
C VAL A 132 9.22 2.35 -9.01
N PHE A 133 8.78 3.52 -9.46
CA PHE A 133 8.07 3.68 -10.73
C PHE A 133 8.96 3.37 -11.93
N VAL A 134 10.19 3.88 -11.95
CA VAL A 134 11.14 3.65 -13.06
C VAL A 134 11.61 2.20 -13.11
N VAL A 135 12.04 1.65 -11.97
CA VAL A 135 12.58 0.27 -11.94
C VAL A 135 11.47 -0.76 -12.16
N GLY A 136 10.33 -0.62 -11.48
CA GLY A 136 9.21 -1.52 -11.68
C GLY A 136 8.61 -1.39 -13.08
N GLY A 137 8.47 -0.15 -13.59
CA GLY A 137 8.04 0.12 -14.97
C GLY A 137 8.97 -0.48 -16.02
N PHE A 138 10.28 -0.44 -15.79
CA PHE A 138 11.24 -1.13 -16.66
C PHE A 138 10.93 -2.64 -16.76
N TRP A 139 10.68 -3.31 -15.64
CA TRP A 139 10.33 -4.73 -15.65
C TRP A 139 8.98 -4.98 -16.34
N GLU A 140 7.96 -4.16 -16.10
CA GLU A 140 6.67 -4.26 -16.80
C GLU A 140 6.82 -4.15 -18.32
N VAL A 141 7.57 -3.14 -18.79
CA VAL A 141 7.84 -2.95 -20.22
C VAL A 141 8.62 -4.12 -20.81
N LEU A 142 9.64 -4.60 -20.09
CA LEU A 142 10.47 -5.72 -20.55
C LEU A 142 9.61 -6.99 -20.73
N PHE A 143 8.82 -7.37 -19.73
CA PHE A 143 7.99 -8.56 -19.81
C PHE A 143 6.85 -8.41 -20.81
N ALA A 144 6.22 -7.22 -20.91
CA ALA A 144 5.20 -6.93 -21.92
C ALA A 144 5.75 -7.09 -23.34
N THR A 145 6.96 -6.56 -23.59
CA THR A 145 7.63 -6.66 -24.90
C THR A 145 8.00 -8.10 -25.25
N VAL A 146 8.59 -8.84 -24.30
CA VAL A 146 9.00 -10.24 -24.52
C VAL A 146 7.80 -11.15 -24.76
N ARG A 147 6.71 -10.96 -24.00
CA ARG A 147 5.50 -11.78 -24.08
C ARG A 147 4.47 -11.28 -25.07
N LYS A 148 4.70 -10.12 -25.70
CA LYS A 148 3.83 -9.49 -26.71
C LYS A 148 2.41 -9.23 -26.17
N HIS A 149 2.28 -8.69 -24.98
CA HIS A 149 1.01 -8.23 -24.42
C HIS A 149 1.09 -6.74 -24.04
N GLU A 150 -0.06 -6.13 -23.82
CA GLU A 150 -0.16 -4.75 -23.37
C GLU A 150 0.33 -4.59 -21.93
N ILE A 151 0.83 -3.40 -21.58
CA ILE A 151 1.20 -3.06 -20.21
C ILE A 151 -0.08 -2.88 -19.40
N ASN A 152 -0.13 -3.52 -18.23
CA ASN A 152 -1.29 -3.42 -17.36
C ASN A 152 -1.11 -2.29 -16.34
N GLU A 153 -2.11 -1.42 -16.25
CA GLU A 153 -2.12 -0.26 -15.35
C GLU A 153 -2.17 -0.63 -13.85
N GLY A 154 -2.36 -1.88 -13.51
CA GLY A 154 -2.21 -2.38 -12.13
C GLY A 154 -0.86 -2.02 -11.51
N PHE A 155 0.17 -1.78 -12.32
CA PHE A 155 1.47 -1.32 -11.84
C PHE A 155 1.43 0.09 -11.21
N PHE A 156 0.57 0.99 -11.67
CA PHE A 156 0.39 2.30 -11.02
C PHE A 156 -0.02 2.16 -9.55
N VAL A 157 -0.93 1.23 -9.27
CA VAL A 157 -1.37 0.93 -7.90
C VAL A 157 -0.26 0.24 -7.12
N THR A 158 0.41 -0.74 -7.71
CA THR A 158 1.52 -1.46 -7.08
C THR A 158 2.64 -0.50 -6.67
N SER A 159 3.03 0.43 -7.56
CA SER A 159 4.14 1.36 -7.32
C SER A 159 3.84 2.35 -6.19
N ILE A 160 2.66 2.96 -6.19
CA ILE A 160 2.30 3.92 -5.13
C ILE A 160 2.08 3.20 -3.79
N LEU A 161 1.42 2.04 -3.76
CA LEU A 161 1.23 1.28 -2.54
C LEU A 161 2.55 0.85 -1.93
N PHE A 162 3.49 0.36 -2.76
CA PHE A 162 4.82 -0.01 -2.27
C PHE A 162 5.54 1.19 -1.65
N ALA A 163 5.57 2.35 -2.34
CA ALA A 163 6.23 3.55 -1.84
C ALA A 163 5.59 4.10 -0.55
N LEU A 164 4.27 3.95 -0.40
CA LEU A 164 3.53 4.42 0.78
C LEU A 164 3.73 3.56 2.03
N ILE A 165 4.07 2.27 1.88
CA ILE A 165 4.19 1.34 3.02
C ILE A 165 5.62 1.10 3.49
N VAL A 166 6.60 1.67 2.82
CA VAL A 166 8.01 1.61 3.25
C VAL A 166 8.38 2.83 4.11
N PRO A 167 9.41 2.74 4.96
CA PRO A 167 9.90 3.89 5.73
C PRO A 167 10.35 5.04 4.82
N PRO A 168 10.21 6.30 5.26
CA PRO A 168 10.65 7.46 4.49
C PRO A 168 12.18 7.50 4.30
N THR A 169 12.94 6.87 5.19
CA THR A 169 14.40 6.79 5.16
C THR A 169 14.95 5.61 4.36
N LEU A 170 14.09 4.85 3.66
CA LEU A 170 14.52 3.66 2.91
C LEU A 170 15.52 4.04 1.82
N PRO A 171 16.73 3.42 1.75
CA PRO A 171 17.68 3.64 0.67
C PRO A 171 17.08 3.31 -0.71
N LEU A 172 17.33 4.16 -1.70
CA LEU A 172 16.73 4.02 -3.05
C LEU A 172 17.07 2.69 -3.72
N TRP A 173 18.28 2.15 -3.50
CA TRP A 173 18.66 0.86 -4.06
C TRP A 173 17.87 -0.30 -3.44
N GLN A 174 17.51 -0.22 -2.16
CA GLN A 174 16.63 -1.20 -1.51
C GLN A 174 15.21 -1.08 -2.06
N ALA A 175 14.71 0.13 -2.25
CA ALA A 175 13.42 0.35 -2.90
C ALA A 175 13.39 -0.27 -4.31
N ALA A 176 14.45 -0.08 -5.09
CA ALA A 176 14.62 -0.71 -6.41
C ALA A 176 14.63 -2.24 -6.34
N LEU A 177 15.33 -2.81 -5.36
CA LEU A 177 15.41 -4.26 -5.16
C LEU A 177 14.06 -4.85 -4.72
N GLY A 178 13.38 -4.18 -3.79
CA GLY A 178 12.07 -4.61 -3.28
C GLY A 178 10.99 -4.62 -4.37
N ILE A 179 10.91 -3.54 -5.17
CA ILE A 179 9.94 -3.51 -6.28
C ILE A 179 10.29 -4.51 -7.38
N THR A 180 11.58 -4.74 -7.64
CA THR A 180 12.03 -5.79 -8.56
C THR A 180 11.53 -7.16 -8.11
N PHE A 181 11.70 -7.50 -6.83
CA PHE A 181 11.18 -8.75 -6.29
C PHE A 181 9.65 -8.83 -6.42
N GLY A 182 8.94 -7.79 -6.04
CA GLY A 182 7.46 -7.72 -6.13
C GLY A 182 6.95 -7.91 -7.56
N VAL A 183 7.53 -7.19 -8.52
CA VAL A 183 7.09 -7.26 -9.92
C VAL A 183 7.56 -8.56 -10.57
N VAL A 184 8.83 -8.91 -10.50
CA VAL A 184 9.37 -10.08 -11.22
C VAL A 184 8.92 -11.37 -10.57
N VAL A 185 9.19 -11.55 -9.26
CA VAL A 185 9.00 -12.83 -8.58
C VAL A 185 7.53 -13.05 -8.19
N ALA A 186 6.88 -12.04 -7.60
CA ALA A 186 5.51 -12.22 -7.12
C ALA A 186 4.42 -12.03 -8.20
N LYS A 187 4.75 -11.45 -9.36
CA LYS A 187 3.77 -11.17 -10.41
C LYS A 187 4.17 -11.79 -11.75
N GLU A 188 5.31 -11.39 -12.35
CA GLU A 188 5.64 -11.76 -13.73
C GLU A 188 5.98 -13.25 -13.87
N VAL A 189 6.66 -13.88 -12.92
CA VAL A 189 6.94 -15.32 -12.95
C VAL A 189 5.66 -16.15 -13.09
N PHE A 190 4.54 -15.69 -12.50
CA PHE A 190 3.23 -16.36 -12.59
C PHE A 190 2.43 -16.02 -13.86
N GLY A 191 2.91 -15.09 -14.68
CA GLY A 191 2.29 -14.74 -15.97
C GLY A 191 1.73 -13.31 -16.04
N GLY A 192 2.05 -12.45 -15.08
CA GLY A 192 1.67 -11.04 -15.05
C GLY A 192 0.36 -10.76 -14.32
N THR A 193 -0.17 -9.56 -14.50
CA THR A 193 -1.39 -9.10 -13.82
C THR A 193 -2.59 -10.01 -14.13
N GLY A 194 -3.32 -10.38 -13.09
CA GLY A 194 -4.46 -11.30 -13.19
C GLY A 194 -4.11 -12.79 -13.02
N LYS A 195 -2.81 -13.13 -12.99
CA LYS A 195 -2.32 -14.51 -12.76
C LYS A 195 -1.48 -14.62 -11.48
N ASN A 196 -1.12 -13.52 -10.86
CA ASN A 196 -0.42 -13.48 -9.60
C ASN A 196 -1.40 -13.84 -8.46
N PHE A 197 -0.95 -14.69 -7.55
CA PHE A 197 -1.73 -15.11 -6.39
C PHE A 197 -1.43 -14.30 -5.12
N MET A 198 -0.41 -13.44 -5.15
CA MET A 198 -0.01 -12.55 -4.06
C MET A 198 -0.04 -11.09 -4.52
N ASN A 199 -0.27 -10.19 -3.57
CA ASN A 199 -0.13 -8.76 -3.83
C ASN A 199 1.37 -8.41 -4.02
N PRO A 200 1.78 -7.84 -5.19
CA PRO A 200 3.20 -7.61 -5.49
C PRO A 200 3.86 -6.57 -4.59
N ALA A 201 3.12 -5.51 -4.19
CA ALA A 201 3.66 -4.48 -3.29
C ALA A 201 4.00 -5.06 -1.92
N LEU A 202 3.10 -5.89 -1.37
CA LEU A 202 3.32 -6.57 -0.09
C LEU A 202 4.43 -7.62 -0.18
N ALA A 203 4.51 -8.36 -1.27
CA ALA A 203 5.59 -9.34 -1.48
C ALA A 203 6.97 -8.66 -1.55
N GLY A 204 7.08 -7.53 -2.24
CA GLY A 204 8.30 -6.73 -2.29
C GLY A 204 8.70 -6.18 -0.92
N ARG A 205 7.73 -5.67 -0.13
CA ARG A 205 7.97 -5.22 1.25
C ARG A 205 8.38 -6.37 2.16
N ALA A 206 7.74 -7.54 2.04
CA ALA A 206 8.09 -8.73 2.82
C ALA A 206 9.52 -9.18 2.51
N PHE A 207 9.91 -9.21 1.24
CA PHE A 207 11.29 -9.51 0.85
C PHE A 207 12.29 -8.56 1.54
N LEU A 208 12.05 -7.25 1.48
CA LEU A 208 12.93 -6.28 2.15
C LEU A 208 12.94 -6.46 3.67
N PHE A 209 11.80 -6.76 4.27
CA PHE A 209 11.71 -6.98 5.72
C PHE A 209 12.57 -8.15 6.17
N PHE A 210 12.62 -9.25 5.42
CA PHE A 210 13.46 -10.40 5.77
C PHE A 210 14.93 -10.22 5.36
N ALA A 211 15.20 -9.51 4.26
CA ALA A 211 16.56 -9.30 3.77
C ALA A 211 17.28 -8.14 4.47
N TYR A 212 16.56 -7.06 4.81
CA TYR A 212 17.11 -5.81 5.37
C TYR A 212 16.26 -5.29 6.53
N PRO A 213 16.08 -6.07 7.61
CA PRO A 213 15.17 -5.71 8.70
C PRO A 213 15.51 -4.39 9.36
N ALA A 214 16.78 -4.05 9.49
CA ALA A 214 17.23 -2.80 10.10
C ALA A 214 16.77 -1.52 9.37
N ASN A 215 16.48 -1.60 8.08
CA ASN A 215 15.99 -0.48 7.27
C ASN A 215 14.46 -0.48 7.09
N LEU A 216 13.78 -1.54 7.51
CA LEU A 216 12.32 -1.70 7.36
C LEU A 216 11.56 -1.66 8.68
N SER A 217 12.22 -1.94 9.79
CA SER A 217 11.61 -1.99 11.12
C SER A 217 12.58 -1.51 12.18
N GLY A 218 12.08 -1.31 13.40
CA GLY A 218 12.85 -0.74 14.51
C GLY A 218 12.54 0.75 14.68
N ASP A 219 13.22 1.37 15.64
CA ASP A 219 12.85 2.70 16.12
C ASP A 219 13.53 3.84 15.34
N ALA A 220 14.56 3.54 14.55
CA ALA A 220 15.36 4.54 13.84
C ALA A 220 14.81 4.93 12.45
N VAL A 221 13.87 4.17 11.88
CA VAL A 221 13.49 4.29 10.45
C VAL A 221 12.26 5.17 10.20
N TRP A 222 11.47 5.47 11.24
CA TRP A 222 10.17 6.12 11.07
C TRP A 222 10.21 7.65 11.14
N THR A 223 11.23 8.21 11.76
CA THR A 223 11.46 9.65 11.82
C THR A 223 12.67 9.98 10.95
N ALA A 224 12.49 10.88 10.00
CA ALA A 224 13.49 11.22 9.00
C ALA A 224 14.58 12.16 9.58
N VAL A 225 15.22 11.77 10.66
CA VAL A 225 16.32 12.50 11.32
C VAL A 225 17.43 11.50 11.66
N ASP A 226 18.62 11.72 11.13
CA ASP A 226 19.76 10.86 11.41
C ASP A 226 20.19 10.99 12.88
N GLY A 227 20.52 9.85 13.50
CA GLY A 227 20.83 9.79 14.93
C GLY A 227 19.62 9.88 15.88
N TYR A 228 18.41 10.01 15.38
CA TYR A 228 17.17 9.99 16.18
C TYR A 228 16.54 8.59 16.19
N SER A 229 16.06 8.17 17.35
CA SER A 229 15.34 6.89 17.52
C SER A 229 14.03 7.12 18.27
N GLY A 230 12.92 6.64 17.71
CA GLY A 230 11.60 6.79 18.29
C GLY A 230 10.67 5.63 17.94
N ALA A 231 10.27 4.86 18.96
CA ALA A 231 9.40 3.71 18.80
C ALA A 231 8.00 4.12 18.27
N THR A 232 7.45 3.31 17.37
CA THR A 232 6.05 3.47 16.92
C THR A 232 5.08 3.23 18.07
N ALA A 233 3.85 3.77 17.96
CA ALA A 233 2.80 3.54 18.95
C ALA A 233 2.52 2.05 19.18
N LEU A 234 2.63 1.24 18.14
CA LEU A 234 2.42 -0.20 18.23
C LEU A 234 3.55 -0.91 18.99
N ALA A 235 4.81 -0.52 18.75
CA ALA A 235 5.97 -1.03 19.48
C ALA A 235 5.95 -0.60 20.95
N GLN A 236 5.55 0.64 21.23
CA GLN A 236 5.39 1.15 22.60
C GLN A 236 4.30 0.39 23.36
N TRP A 237 3.16 0.12 22.71
CA TRP A 237 2.12 -0.70 23.34
C TRP A 237 2.59 -2.10 23.66
N ALA A 238 3.32 -2.73 22.76
CA ALA A 238 3.89 -4.05 22.97
C ALA A 238 4.87 -4.09 24.16
N ALA A 239 5.62 -3.01 24.38
CA ALA A 239 6.60 -2.91 25.46
C ALA A 239 6.00 -2.47 26.82
N HIS A 240 5.05 -1.54 26.82
CA HIS A 240 4.63 -0.84 28.02
C HIS A 240 3.10 -0.77 28.22
N GLY A 241 2.31 -1.28 27.29
CA GLY A 241 0.84 -1.16 27.33
C GLY A 241 0.33 0.26 27.05
N ALA A 242 -0.95 0.51 27.43
CA ALA A 242 -1.61 1.77 27.16
C ALA A 242 -0.95 2.99 27.82
N ASP A 243 -0.45 2.82 29.03
CA ASP A 243 0.16 3.90 29.84
C ASP A 243 1.52 4.37 29.27
N GLY A 244 2.15 3.54 28.43
CA GLY A 244 3.42 3.85 27.78
C GLY A 244 3.33 4.60 26.47
N LEU A 245 2.13 4.86 25.96
CA LEU A 245 1.93 5.51 24.66
C LEU A 245 2.30 7.00 24.71
N LYS A 246 3.49 7.33 24.24
CA LYS A 246 3.97 8.70 24.12
C LYS A 246 4.48 8.96 22.70
N ASN A 247 4.16 10.12 22.18
CA ASN A 247 4.79 10.57 20.94
C ASN A 247 6.30 10.73 21.21
N ALA A 248 7.11 9.95 20.52
CA ALA A 248 8.56 9.90 20.74
C ALA A 248 9.23 11.28 20.54
N VAL A 249 8.64 12.14 19.71
CA VAL A 249 9.15 13.48 19.39
C VAL A 249 8.72 14.52 20.41
N THR A 250 7.42 14.54 20.78
CA THR A 250 6.87 15.58 21.66
C THR A 250 6.81 15.18 23.13
N GLY A 251 7.01 13.90 23.45
CA GLY A 251 6.87 13.36 24.80
C GLY A 251 5.41 13.34 25.33
N GLN A 252 4.45 13.85 24.56
CA GLN A 252 3.05 13.90 24.96
C GLN A 252 2.39 12.52 24.82
N THR A 253 1.44 12.24 25.72
CA THR A 253 0.62 11.02 25.62
C THR A 253 -0.18 11.02 24.33
N ILE A 254 -0.11 9.92 23.59
CA ILE A 254 -0.86 9.73 22.35
C ILE A 254 -2.30 9.38 22.70
N THR A 255 -3.25 10.21 22.28
CA THR A 255 -4.68 9.88 22.35
C THR A 255 -5.11 9.05 21.15
N TRP A 256 -6.23 8.35 21.28
CA TRP A 256 -6.81 7.63 20.13
C TRP A 256 -7.11 8.58 18.95
N MET A 257 -7.54 9.81 19.24
CA MET A 257 -7.81 10.82 18.20
C MET A 257 -6.52 11.26 17.49
N ASP A 258 -5.39 11.37 18.19
CA ASP A 258 -4.10 11.68 17.57
C ASP A 258 -3.66 10.55 16.64
N ALA A 259 -3.87 9.28 17.04
CA ALA A 259 -3.64 8.12 16.19
C ALA A 259 -4.59 8.08 14.98
N PHE A 260 -5.87 8.40 15.17
CA PHE A 260 -6.87 8.43 14.10
C PHE A 260 -6.58 9.50 13.04
N ILE A 261 -6.18 10.71 13.47
CA ILE A 261 -5.79 11.80 12.58
C ILE A 261 -4.43 11.52 11.94
N GLY A 262 -3.50 10.88 12.69
CA GLY A 262 -2.19 10.48 12.16
C GLY A 262 -1.01 11.29 12.70
N LYS A 263 -1.08 11.82 13.90
CA LYS A 263 0.04 12.54 14.56
C LYS A 263 1.05 11.57 15.18
N LEU A 264 1.46 10.57 14.44
CA LEU A 264 2.34 9.48 14.86
C LEU A 264 3.48 9.29 13.87
N PRO A 265 4.67 8.80 14.31
CA PRO A 265 5.68 8.29 13.39
C PRO A 265 5.20 6.99 12.73
N GLY A 266 5.55 6.79 11.46
CA GLY A 266 5.19 5.60 10.68
C GLY A 266 5.50 5.77 9.20
N SER A 267 5.13 4.79 8.38
CA SER A 267 5.24 4.90 6.92
C SER A 267 4.29 5.99 6.39
N ILE A 268 4.66 6.56 5.24
CA ILE A 268 3.94 7.74 4.71
C ILE A 268 2.44 7.47 4.51
N GLY A 269 2.09 6.26 4.06
CA GLY A 269 0.70 5.92 3.74
C GLY A 269 -0.14 5.41 4.90
N GLU A 270 0.46 5.02 6.04
CA GLU A 270 -0.28 4.36 7.12
C GLU A 270 -0.70 5.27 8.27
N VAL A 271 -0.08 6.44 8.41
CA VAL A 271 -0.21 7.28 9.61
C VAL A 271 -1.61 7.79 9.86
N SER A 272 -2.36 8.20 8.83
CA SER A 272 -3.69 8.80 9.01
C SER A 272 -4.83 7.86 8.61
N THR A 273 -5.45 7.24 9.61
CA THR A 273 -6.66 6.42 9.40
C THR A 273 -7.79 7.24 8.79
N LEU A 274 -7.96 8.52 9.18
CA LEU A 274 -8.96 9.41 8.62
C LEU A 274 -8.76 9.62 7.11
N ALA A 275 -7.55 9.93 6.68
CA ALA A 275 -7.24 10.14 5.26
C ALA A 275 -7.45 8.85 4.44
N LEU A 276 -7.08 7.69 5.00
CA LEU A 276 -7.32 6.39 4.41
C LEU A 276 -8.82 6.06 4.29
N LEU A 277 -9.63 6.40 5.30
CA LEU A 277 -11.08 6.20 5.25
C LEU A 277 -11.75 7.07 4.18
N ILE A 278 -11.29 8.30 3.96
CA ILE A 278 -11.78 9.16 2.87
C ILE A 278 -11.54 8.49 1.52
N GLY A 279 -10.31 8.05 1.24
CA GLY A 279 -9.98 7.34 0.01
C GLY A 279 -10.67 5.97 -0.09
N GLY A 280 -10.72 5.22 1.01
CA GLY A 280 -11.42 3.93 1.09
C GLY A 280 -12.92 4.05 0.83
N ALA A 281 -13.58 5.04 1.41
CA ALA A 281 -14.98 5.33 1.12
C ALA A 281 -15.20 5.61 -0.37
N PHE A 282 -14.34 6.43 -0.98
CA PHE A 282 -14.41 6.72 -2.41
C PHE A 282 -14.37 5.45 -3.27
N ILE A 283 -13.43 4.53 -3.05
CA ILE A 283 -13.33 3.29 -3.84
C ILE A 283 -14.45 2.28 -3.55
N VAL A 284 -15.04 2.30 -2.34
CA VAL A 284 -16.21 1.49 -2.01
C VAL A 284 -17.47 2.05 -2.71
N PHE A 285 -17.69 3.36 -2.67
CA PHE A 285 -18.81 4.00 -3.39
C PHE A 285 -18.68 3.84 -4.90
N ALA A 286 -17.46 3.91 -5.44
CA ALA A 286 -17.17 3.62 -6.85
C ALA A 286 -17.32 2.12 -7.20
N ARG A 287 -17.64 1.24 -6.24
CA ARG A 287 -17.79 -0.22 -6.42
C ARG A 287 -16.50 -0.92 -6.89
N ILE A 288 -15.36 -0.31 -6.65
CA ILE A 288 -14.04 -0.88 -6.97
C ILE A 288 -13.63 -1.84 -5.86
N ALA A 289 -13.64 -1.37 -4.60
CA ALA A 289 -13.33 -2.18 -3.44
C ALA A 289 -14.58 -2.93 -2.93
N SER A 290 -14.38 -4.18 -2.51
CA SER A 290 -15.45 -5.00 -1.96
C SER A 290 -15.66 -4.70 -0.48
N TRP A 291 -16.78 -4.08 -0.12
CA TRP A 291 -17.17 -3.84 1.27
C TRP A 291 -17.25 -5.13 2.11
N ARG A 292 -17.50 -6.30 1.46
CA ARG A 292 -17.55 -7.60 2.15
C ARG A 292 -16.21 -8.01 2.71
N ILE A 293 -15.13 -7.74 1.97
CA ILE A 293 -13.75 -7.99 2.45
C ILE A 293 -13.48 -7.08 3.64
N ILE A 294 -13.74 -5.79 3.50
CA ILE A 294 -13.52 -4.79 4.58
C ILE A 294 -14.28 -5.19 5.86
N ALA A 295 -15.57 -5.50 5.71
CA ALA A 295 -16.39 -5.94 6.84
C ALA A 295 -15.90 -7.26 7.43
N GLY A 296 -15.47 -8.21 6.60
CA GLY A 296 -14.85 -9.46 7.05
C GLY A 296 -13.58 -9.22 7.87
N VAL A 297 -12.68 -8.36 7.39
CA VAL A 297 -11.45 -7.99 8.12
C VAL A 297 -11.79 -7.36 9.47
N MET A 298 -12.75 -6.44 9.51
CA MET A 298 -13.21 -5.83 10.76
C MET A 298 -13.78 -6.86 11.73
N ILE A 299 -14.64 -7.75 11.27
CA ILE A 299 -15.24 -8.80 12.11
C ILE A 299 -14.16 -9.73 12.67
N GLY A 300 -13.23 -10.20 11.83
CA GLY A 300 -12.13 -11.06 12.26
C GLY A 300 -11.23 -10.39 13.29
N MET A 301 -10.89 -9.12 13.07
CA MET A 301 -10.08 -8.30 13.98
C MET A 301 -10.79 -8.09 15.32
N ILE A 302 -12.07 -7.68 15.31
CA ILE A 302 -12.87 -7.46 16.54
C ILE A 302 -12.99 -8.77 17.32
N ALA A 303 -13.32 -9.86 16.65
CA ALA A 303 -13.48 -11.17 17.31
C ALA A 303 -12.19 -11.62 17.99
N MET A 304 -11.06 -11.54 17.27
CA MET A 304 -9.78 -12.02 17.80
C MET A 304 -9.23 -11.10 18.90
N SER A 305 -9.35 -9.77 18.74
CA SER A 305 -8.96 -8.81 19.79
C SER A 305 -9.80 -8.99 21.05
N SER A 306 -11.13 -9.14 20.92
CA SER A 306 -12.00 -9.40 22.05
C SER A 306 -11.69 -10.72 22.74
N LEU A 307 -11.34 -11.75 21.99
CA LEU A 307 -10.90 -13.04 22.55
C LEU A 307 -9.63 -12.88 23.39
N PHE A 308 -8.61 -12.18 22.88
CA PHE A 308 -7.38 -11.93 23.65
C PHE A 308 -7.63 -11.04 24.87
N ASN A 309 -8.48 -10.01 24.77
CA ASN A 309 -8.86 -9.21 25.92
C ASN A 309 -9.57 -10.05 27.00
N PHE A 310 -10.39 -11.03 26.59
CA PHE A 310 -11.08 -11.94 27.53
C PHE A 310 -10.11 -12.91 28.20
N ILE A 311 -9.13 -13.45 27.46
CA ILE A 311 -8.11 -14.37 28.01
C ILE A 311 -7.20 -13.61 28.98
N GLY A 312 -6.77 -12.39 28.61
CA GLY A 312 -5.82 -11.59 29.38
C GLY A 312 -4.41 -12.18 29.40
N SER A 313 -3.43 -11.40 29.84
CA SER A 313 -2.07 -11.85 30.11
C SER A 313 -1.36 -10.85 31.01
N ASP A 314 -0.64 -11.36 32.02
CA ASP A 314 0.17 -10.55 32.94
C ASP A 314 1.56 -10.23 32.34
N THR A 315 1.98 -10.94 31.30
CA THR A 315 3.32 -10.85 30.72
C THR A 315 3.36 -10.17 29.34
N ASN A 316 2.19 -10.07 28.68
CA ASN A 316 2.10 -9.50 27.33
C ASN A 316 1.01 -8.43 27.26
N ALA A 317 1.45 -7.18 27.25
CA ALA A 317 0.57 -6.01 27.20
C ALA A 317 -0.33 -5.93 25.95
N MET A 318 0.03 -6.61 24.85
CA MET A 318 -0.75 -6.64 23.63
C MET A 318 -2.11 -7.37 23.80
N PHE A 319 -2.26 -8.26 24.79
CA PHE A 319 -3.55 -8.89 25.12
C PHE A 319 -4.59 -7.87 25.59
N ALA A 320 -4.15 -6.77 26.19
CA ALA A 320 -5.05 -5.71 26.68
C ALA A 320 -5.41 -4.69 25.61
N MET A 321 -4.85 -4.76 24.39
CA MET A 321 -5.14 -3.79 23.32
C MET A 321 -6.59 -3.97 22.81
N PRO A 322 -7.46 -2.96 22.97
CA PRO A 322 -8.83 -3.06 22.48
C PRO A 322 -8.88 -2.93 20.95
N TRP A 323 -9.92 -3.51 20.34
CA TRP A 323 -10.07 -3.59 18.89
C TRP A 323 -9.98 -2.23 18.17
N TYR A 324 -10.48 -1.15 18.77
CA TYR A 324 -10.46 0.18 18.14
C TYR A 324 -9.04 0.78 18.04
N TRP A 325 -8.10 0.36 18.89
CA TRP A 325 -6.69 0.72 18.74
C TRP A 325 -6.04 -0.03 17.59
N HIS A 326 -6.35 -1.31 17.40
CA HIS A 326 -5.84 -2.07 16.25
C HIS A 326 -6.17 -1.42 14.92
N LEU A 327 -7.29 -0.68 14.82
CA LEU A 327 -7.73 0.02 13.62
C LEU A 327 -6.82 1.20 13.26
N VAL A 328 -6.34 1.95 14.27
CA VAL A 328 -5.69 3.25 14.08
C VAL A 328 -4.16 3.21 14.19
N VAL A 329 -3.58 2.07 14.62
CA VAL A 329 -2.12 1.93 14.73
C VAL A 329 -1.57 0.95 13.71
N GLY A 330 -0.39 1.30 13.17
CA GLY A 330 0.28 0.53 12.12
C GLY A 330 -0.50 0.47 10.82
N GLY A 331 -0.08 -0.38 9.91
CA GLY A 331 -0.63 -0.49 8.55
C GLY A 331 -1.99 -1.19 8.42
N PHE A 332 -2.79 -1.32 9.50
CA PHE A 332 -4.08 -2.03 9.44
C PHE A 332 -5.06 -1.36 8.47
N ALA A 333 -5.26 -0.05 8.58
CA ALA A 333 -6.26 0.66 7.78
C ALA A 333 -5.91 0.65 6.28
N ILE A 334 -4.65 0.91 5.91
CA ILE A 334 -4.23 0.86 4.50
C ILE A 334 -4.31 -0.56 3.96
N GLY A 335 -3.92 -1.56 4.74
CA GLY A 335 -4.01 -2.97 4.36
C GLY A 335 -5.45 -3.41 4.14
N MET A 336 -6.37 -3.07 5.06
CA MET A 336 -7.78 -3.41 4.98
C MET A 336 -8.48 -2.76 3.77
N LEU A 337 -8.23 -1.48 3.52
CA LEU A 337 -8.96 -0.71 2.53
C LEU A 337 -8.43 -0.89 1.11
N PHE A 338 -7.10 -0.93 0.93
CA PHE A 338 -6.46 -0.85 -0.38
C PHE A 338 -5.72 -2.12 -0.81
N MET A 339 -5.27 -2.96 0.12
CA MET A 339 -4.46 -4.13 -0.20
C MET A 339 -5.23 -5.44 -0.11
N ALA A 340 -6.05 -5.61 0.93
CA ALA A 340 -6.92 -6.78 1.06
C ALA A 340 -8.02 -6.81 0.00
N THR A 341 -8.39 -5.65 -0.52
CA THR A 341 -9.42 -5.50 -1.57
C THR A 341 -8.88 -5.59 -2.99
N ASP A 342 -7.60 -5.95 -3.17
CA ASP A 342 -6.98 -6.17 -4.48
C ASP A 342 -7.82 -7.18 -5.28
N PRO A 343 -8.35 -6.79 -6.46
CA PRO A 343 -9.26 -7.65 -7.23
C PRO A 343 -8.57 -8.89 -7.81
N VAL A 344 -7.24 -8.93 -7.84
CA VAL A 344 -6.48 -10.05 -8.42
C VAL A 344 -6.17 -11.12 -7.40
N SER A 345 -5.65 -10.74 -6.23
CA SER A 345 -5.17 -11.69 -5.22
C SER A 345 -6.22 -12.07 -4.17
N ALA A 346 -7.35 -11.33 -4.09
CA ALA A 346 -8.43 -11.62 -3.16
C ALA A 346 -9.39 -12.72 -3.70
N SER A 347 -10.23 -13.27 -2.80
CA SER A 347 -11.31 -14.18 -3.19
C SER A 347 -12.33 -13.50 -4.11
N PHE A 348 -12.80 -14.21 -5.14
CA PHE A 348 -13.76 -13.70 -6.15
C PHE A 348 -15.21 -13.87 -5.73
N THR A 349 -15.55 -14.95 -5.01
CA THR A 349 -16.94 -15.24 -4.64
C THR A 349 -17.41 -14.37 -3.47
N ASN A 350 -18.71 -14.02 -3.48
CA ASN A 350 -19.26 -13.20 -2.40
C ASN A 350 -19.14 -13.83 -1.01
N VAL A 351 -19.25 -15.16 -0.93
CA VAL A 351 -19.07 -15.88 0.34
C VAL A 351 -17.60 -15.99 0.70
N GLY A 352 -16.75 -16.31 -0.29
CA GLY A 352 -15.30 -16.40 -0.08
C GLY A 352 -14.70 -15.07 0.42
N LYS A 353 -15.21 -13.92 -0.05
CA LYS A 353 -14.79 -12.59 0.40
C LYS A 353 -14.96 -12.36 1.91
N TRP A 354 -16.01 -12.90 2.52
CA TRP A 354 -16.23 -12.83 3.96
C TRP A 354 -15.18 -13.64 4.73
N TRP A 355 -14.95 -14.89 4.30
CA TRP A 355 -13.97 -15.78 4.95
C TRP A 355 -12.54 -15.29 4.75
N TYR A 356 -12.23 -14.84 3.55
CA TYR A 356 -10.93 -14.24 3.23
C TYR A 356 -10.66 -13.01 4.12
N GLY A 357 -11.61 -12.09 4.19
CA GLY A 357 -11.50 -10.92 5.05
C GLY A 357 -11.38 -11.28 6.53
N ALA A 358 -12.22 -12.21 7.03
CA ALA A 358 -12.16 -12.66 8.42
C ALA A 358 -10.80 -13.29 8.75
N LEU A 359 -10.25 -14.11 7.86
CA LEU A 359 -8.93 -14.68 8.02
C LEU A 359 -7.84 -13.62 8.17
N ILE A 360 -7.86 -12.56 7.33
CA ILE A 360 -6.91 -11.44 7.44
C ILE A 360 -7.02 -10.77 8.81
N GLY A 361 -8.25 -10.43 9.25
CA GLY A 361 -8.46 -9.77 10.52
C GLY A 361 -7.97 -10.59 11.72
N VAL A 362 -8.29 -11.88 11.74
CA VAL A 362 -7.82 -12.83 12.76
C VAL A 362 -6.30 -12.93 12.76
N MET A 363 -5.70 -13.16 11.58
CA MET A 363 -4.24 -13.34 11.47
C MET A 363 -3.48 -12.06 11.83
N CYS A 364 -4.00 -10.89 11.48
CA CYS A 364 -3.35 -9.63 11.83
C CYS A 364 -3.24 -9.46 13.35
N VAL A 365 -4.34 -9.68 14.09
CA VAL A 365 -4.33 -9.59 15.56
C VAL A 365 -3.49 -10.70 16.17
N LEU A 366 -3.59 -11.93 15.65
CA LEU A 366 -2.79 -13.06 16.11
C LEU A 366 -1.28 -12.76 16.01
N ILE A 367 -0.81 -12.26 14.86
CA ILE A 367 0.60 -11.92 14.66
C ILE A 367 1.02 -10.79 15.61
N ARG A 368 0.20 -9.74 15.74
CA ARG A 368 0.49 -8.59 16.63
C ARG A 368 0.63 -8.98 18.09
N VAL A 369 -0.22 -9.91 18.56
CA VAL A 369 -0.26 -10.29 19.97
C VAL A 369 0.75 -11.40 20.29
N VAL A 370 0.89 -12.40 19.43
CA VAL A 370 1.73 -13.57 19.70
C VAL A 370 3.20 -13.32 19.36
N ASN A 371 3.48 -12.43 18.39
CA ASN A 371 4.85 -12.11 17.98
C ASN A 371 5.22 -10.65 18.30
N PRO A 372 5.68 -10.35 19.52
CA PRO A 372 6.04 -8.99 19.92
C PRO A 372 7.23 -8.41 19.13
N ALA A 373 8.06 -9.27 18.53
CA ALA A 373 9.17 -8.83 17.67
C ALA A 373 8.70 -8.25 16.32
N TYR A 374 7.45 -8.50 15.92
CA TYR A 374 6.86 -7.97 14.70
C TYR A 374 5.39 -7.58 14.92
N PRO A 375 5.14 -6.47 15.60
CA PRO A 375 3.78 -6.09 15.98
C PRO A 375 2.91 -5.59 14.82
N GLU A 376 3.46 -5.31 13.63
CA GLU A 376 2.68 -4.77 12.49
C GLU A 376 1.63 -5.76 11.94
N GLY A 377 1.99 -6.99 11.67
CA GLY A 377 1.12 -8.11 11.34
C GLY A 377 0.34 -8.06 10.00
N MET A 378 -0.10 -6.90 9.55
CA MET A 378 -1.08 -6.78 8.45
C MET A 378 -0.54 -7.27 7.10
N MET A 379 0.72 -6.96 6.78
CA MET A 379 1.38 -7.42 5.55
C MET A 379 1.37 -8.95 5.46
N LEU A 380 1.84 -9.62 6.50
CA LEU A 380 1.92 -11.09 6.54
C LEU A 380 0.53 -11.73 6.57
N ALA A 381 -0.44 -11.10 7.26
CA ALA A 381 -1.81 -11.58 7.29
C ALA A 381 -2.46 -11.58 5.90
N ILE A 382 -2.26 -10.52 5.11
CA ILE A 382 -2.78 -10.46 3.74
C ILE A 382 -2.08 -11.48 2.84
N LEU A 383 -0.74 -11.55 2.87
CA LEU A 383 0.01 -12.52 2.06
C LEU A 383 -0.38 -13.97 2.40
N PHE A 384 -0.56 -14.27 3.70
CA PHE A 384 -1.06 -15.56 4.13
C PHE A 384 -2.47 -15.83 3.60
N ALA A 385 -3.39 -14.90 3.74
CA ALA A 385 -4.77 -15.06 3.27
C ALA A 385 -4.86 -15.20 1.74
N ASN A 386 -3.97 -14.55 0.98
CA ASN A 386 -3.91 -14.69 -0.47
C ASN A 386 -3.68 -16.14 -0.89
N LEU A 387 -2.89 -16.93 -0.13
CA LEU A 387 -2.70 -18.36 -0.39
C LEU A 387 -3.99 -19.17 -0.23
N PHE A 388 -4.90 -18.72 0.66
CA PHE A 388 -6.17 -19.41 0.94
C PHE A 388 -7.34 -18.89 0.11
N ALA A 389 -7.21 -17.74 -0.56
CA ALA A 389 -8.29 -17.16 -1.37
C ALA A 389 -8.86 -18.14 -2.39
N PRO A 390 -8.06 -18.89 -3.19
CA PRO A 390 -8.58 -19.87 -4.13
C PRO A 390 -9.30 -21.05 -3.46
N ILE A 391 -8.91 -21.40 -2.24
CA ILE A 391 -9.54 -22.51 -1.48
C ILE A 391 -10.96 -22.11 -1.08
N PHE A 392 -11.18 -20.88 -0.61
CA PHE A 392 -12.52 -20.39 -0.29
C PHE A 392 -13.42 -20.40 -1.52
N ASP A 393 -12.90 -19.94 -2.66
CA ASP A 393 -13.65 -19.93 -3.92
C ASP A 393 -13.96 -21.36 -4.43
N TYR A 394 -13.02 -22.30 -4.25
CA TYR A 394 -13.24 -23.70 -4.59
C TYR A 394 -14.41 -24.31 -3.82
N PHE A 395 -14.50 -24.11 -2.50
CA PHE A 395 -15.60 -24.64 -1.71
C PHE A 395 -16.95 -24.07 -2.14
N VAL A 396 -17.00 -22.78 -2.44
CA VAL A 396 -18.23 -22.13 -2.94
C VAL A 396 -18.63 -22.69 -4.31
N ALA A 397 -17.66 -22.88 -5.21
CA ALA A 397 -17.89 -23.48 -6.52
C ALA A 397 -18.43 -24.90 -6.42
N GLN A 398 -17.83 -25.74 -5.57
CA GLN A 398 -18.28 -27.11 -5.35
C GLN A 398 -19.71 -27.18 -4.77
N ALA A 399 -20.04 -26.29 -3.83
CA ALA A 399 -21.40 -26.19 -3.30
C ALA A 399 -22.41 -25.82 -4.38
N ASN A 400 -22.06 -24.90 -5.28
CA ASN A 400 -22.90 -24.51 -6.42
C ASN A 400 -23.06 -25.66 -7.44
N ILE A 401 -21.99 -26.41 -7.74
CA ILE A 401 -22.04 -27.58 -8.63
C ILE A 401 -22.97 -28.65 -8.05
N LYS A 402 -22.83 -28.98 -6.76
CA LYS A 402 -23.72 -29.95 -6.08
C LYS A 402 -25.18 -29.53 -6.17
N ARG A 403 -25.49 -28.25 -5.93
CA ARG A 403 -26.85 -27.69 -6.01
C ARG A 403 -27.42 -27.78 -7.42
N ARG A 404 -26.61 -27.50 -8.47
CA ARG A 404 -27.04 -27.61 -9.86
C ARG A 404 -27.30 -29.06 -10.25
N LYS A 405 -26.41 -30.00 -9.88
CA LYS A 405 -26.63 -31.45 -10.12
C LYS A 405 -27.92 -31.96 -9.46
N ALA A 406 -28.20 -31.55 -8.22
CA ALA A 406 -29.44 -31.95 -7.54
C ALA A 406 -30.68 -31.47 -8.26
N ARG A 407 -30.68 -30.30 -8.90
CA ARG A 407 -31.79 -29.77 -9.71
C ARG A 407 -31.95 -30.45 -11.08
N SER A 408 -30.87 -31.00 -11.64
CA SER A 408 -30.88 -31.67 -12.94
C SER A 408 -31.32 -33.15 -12.82
N ASN A 409 -31.20 -33.75 -11.63
CA ASN A 409 -31.55 -35.15 -11.39
C ASN A 409 -32.94 -35.30 -10.74
N GLY A 410 -33.68 -34.21 -10.51
CA GLY A 410 -35.08 -34.17 -10.09
C GLY A 410 -35.94 -33.52 -11.11
#